data_f2df504926030e1662764b027b093d56
#
_entry.id   f2df504926030e1662764b027b093d56
#
_cell.length_a   1.000
_cell.length_b   1.000
_cell.length_c   1.000
_cell.angle_alpha   90.00
_cell.angle_beta   90.00
_cell.angle_gamma   90.00
#
_symmetry.space_group_name_H-M   'P 1'
#
loop_
_entity.id
_entity.type
_entity.pdbx_description
1 polymer ?
#
loop_
_entity_poly.entity_id
_entity_poly.type
_entity_poly.pdbx_seq_one_letter_code
_entity_poly.pdbx_strand_id
1 'polypeptide(L)'
;MAGHRSARRDMKLDLATADTNRLFWQLQISGWLGVAVFSYLTALVNGRSWDAWQITLPVYLVGFLGTLGLRYLLRLWRGLAPLPLAVAMLLPAALVGGAMSVTLGIAWVLKEPDKSVETSRWLGAMVGYTYLILAWTFLYITLRFYRELQIQTRQTLQATAMAHQAQLKMLRYQLNPHFLFNTLNAISTLILDRDTRTANRMVQALSAFLRHSLDSDPMQRVSLRQELEAIQLYLDIEKLRFGDRLRLRLDVEEACKDALLPSLLLQPLIENAIKYAVAGRVEGGEIAILARRCGPLLELVVQDDGPGCGEQGPEPAGDGHGVGLANTRDRLRVLYGDRQQFSAGNREGGGFEVRMRLPLELSGRRPV
;
A
#
# COMPACT_ATOMS: atom_id res chain seq x y z
N MET A 1 -8.57 15.89 -5.23
CA MET A 1 -8.57 14.55 -4.59
C MET A 1 -7.79 14.43 -3.27
N ALA A 2 -6.88 15.34 -2.93
CA ALA A 2 -6.12 15.32 -1.67
C ALA A 2 -6.97 15.58 -0.39
N GLY A 3 -7.96 16.46 -0.44
CA GLY A 3 -8.79 16.83 0.72
C GLY A 3 -9.70 15.72 1.26
N HIS A 4 -10.15 14.79 0.39
CA HIS A 4 -10.99 13.67 0.83
C HIS A 4 -10.22 12.56 1.56
N ARG A 5 -8.90 12.47 1.34
CA ARG A 5 -8.03 11.48 2.03
C ARG A 5 -7.62 11.95 3.41
N SER A 6 -7.38 13.27 3.61
CA SER A 6 -7.09 13.82 4.94
C SER A 6 -8.30 13.71 5.87
N ALA A 7 -9.49 14.11 5.43
CA ALA A 7 -10.73 14.02 6.21
C ALA A 7 -11.08 12.58 6.64
N ARG A 8 -10.87 11.57 5.78
CA ARG A 8 -11.04 10.15 6.14
C ARG A 8 -9.99 9.64 7.13
N ARG A 9 -8.76 10.16 7.07
CA ARG A 9 -7.69 9.80 8.00
C ARG A 9 -7.95 10.39 9.38
N ASP A 10 -8.39 11.64 9.43
CA ASP A 10 -8.72 12.34 10.67
C ASP A 10 -9.96 11.72 11.33
N MET A 11 -11.00 11.37 10.58
CA MET A 11 -12.19 10.67 11.08
C MET A 11 -11.89 9.26 11.62
N LYS A 12 -10.95 8.50 11.01
CA LYS A 12 -10.53 7.19 11.53
C LYS A 12 -9.67 7.31 12.79
N LEU A 13 -8.84 8.35 12.89
CA LEU A 13 -8.10 8.66 14.13
C LEU A 13 -9.07 9.04 15.26
N ASP A 14 -10.07 9.86 14.98
CA ASP A 14 -11.08 10.27 15.97
C ASP A 14 -11.92 9.10 16.49
N LEU A 15 -12.34 8.19 15.62
CA LEU A 15 -13.06 6.98 16.04
C LEU A 15 -12.19 6.04 16.89
N ALA A 16 -10.92 5.86 16.53
CA ALA A 16 -9.99 5.04 17.30
C ALA A 16 -9.67 5.66 18.68
N THR A 17 -9.60 7.00 18.77
CA THR A 17 -9.41 7.72 20.03
C THR A 17 -10.65 7.71 20.89
N ALA A 18 -11.85 7.81 20.30
CA ALA A 18 -13.12 7.72 21.00
C ALA A 18 -13.34 6.35 21.65
N ASP A 19 -13.09 5.25 20.92
CA ASP A 19 -13.17 3.88 21.46
C ASP A 19 -12.14 3.64 22.58
N THR A 20 -10.95 4.21 22.46
CA THR A 20 -9.91 4.10 23.48
C THR A 20 -10.31 4.84 24.76
N ASN A 21 -10.95 5.99 24.63
CA ASN A 21 -11.47 6.73 25.78
C ASN A 21 -12.64 6.01 26.45
N ARG A 22 -13.57 5.46 25.69
CA ARG A 22 -14.74 4.74 26.22
C ARG A 22 -14.33 3.52 27.05
N LEU A 23 -13.43 2.69 26.52
CA LEU A 23 -12.96 1.52 27.26
C LEU A 23 -12.14 1.90 28.50
N PHE A 24 -11.33 2.96 28.42
CA PHE A 24 -10.62 3.46 29.59
C PHE A 24 -11.60 3.83 30.70
N TRP A 25 -12.65 4.61 30.41
CA TRP A 25 -13.63 5.02 31.41
C TRP A 25 -14.40 3.83 31.99
N GLN A 26 -14.73 2.83 31.14
CA GLN A 26 -15.37 1.61 31.62
C GLN A 26 -14.46 0.87 32.61
N LEU A 27 -13.20 0.65 32.30
CA LEU A 27 -12.23 -0.01 33.19
C LEU A 27 -11.93 0.83 34.44
N GLN A 28 -11.81 2.13 34.30
CA GLN A 28 -11.52 3.03 35.39
C GLN A 28 -12.66 3.01 36.44
N ILE A 29 -13.88 3.19 35.96
CA ILE A 29 -15.05 3.24 36.88
C ILE A 29 -15.33 1.86 37.49
N SER A 30 -15.37 0.79 36.65
CA SER A 30 -15.67 -0.55 37.14
C SER A 30 -14.58 -1.08 38.07
N GLY A 31 -13.30 -0.80 37.75
CA GLY A 31 -12.16 -1.21 38.57
C GLY A 31 -12.15 -0.58 39.93
N TRP A 32 -12.29 0.75 40.01
CA TRP A 32 -12.33 1.47 41.28
C TRP A 32 -13.58 1.16 42.11
N LEU A 33 -14.75 1.03 41.45
CA LEU A 33 -15.96 0.58 42.12
C LEU A 33 -15.81 -0.82 42.72
N GLY A 34 -15.23 -1.76 41.94
CA GLY A 34 -14.96 -3.11 42.39
C GLY A 34 -14.03 -3.15 43.62
N VAL A 35 -12.91 -2.40 43.57
CA VAL A 35 -11.97 -2.29 44.70
C VAL A 35 -12.65 -1.67 45.94
N ALA A 36 -13.45 -0.60 45.78
CA ALA A 36 -14.14 0.04 46.88
C ALA A 36 -15.18 -0.88 47.54
N VAL A 37 -15.99 -1.58 46.75
CA VAL A 37 -16.97 -2.56 47.22
C VAL A 37 -16.26 -3.75 47.91
N PHE A 38 -15.23 -4.32 47.33
CA PHE A 38 -14.49 -5.41 47.91
C PHE A 38 -13.87 -5.02 49.26
N SER A 39 -13.26 -3.85 49.33
CA SER A 39 -12.67 -3.33 50.58
C SER A 39 -13.71 -3.07 51.66
N TYR A 40 -14.87 -2.51 51.28
CA TYR A 40 -15.97 -2.32 52.22
C TYR A 40 -16.50 -3.65 52.78
N LEU A 41 -16.73 -4.63 51.90
CA LEU A 41 -17.14 -5.98 52.34
C LEU A 41 -16.12 -6.60 53.28
N THR A 42 -14.82 -6.48 52.95
CA THR A 42 -13.73 -6.95 53.82
C THR A 42 -13.76 -6.26 55.20
N ALA A 43 -14.04 -4.98 55.23
CA ALA A 43 -14.20 -4.24 56.51
C ALA A 43 -15.35 -4.79 57.36
N LEU A 44 -16.49 -5.09 56.75
CA LEU A 44 -17.66 -5.68 57.44
C LEU A 44 -17.35 -7.08 57.99
N VAL A 45 -16.71 -7.95 57.18
CA VAL A 45 -16.31 -9.30 57.60
C VAL A 45 -15.35 -9.25 58.78
N ASN A 46 -14.48 -8.23 58.87
CA ASN A 46 -13.55 -8.03 59.98
C ASN A 46 -14.20 -7.31 61.19
N GLY A 47 -15.53 -7.30 61.25
CA GLY A 47 -16.28 -6.81 62.42
C GLY A 47 -16.38 -5.29 62.52
N ARG A 48 -16.09 -4.54 61.44
CA ARG A 48 -16.35 -3.09 61.41
C ARG A 48 -17.83 -2.80 61.27
N SER A 49 -18.24 -1.66 61.78
CA SER A 49 -19.62 -1.18 61.67
C SER A 49 -19.97 -0.86 60.20
N TRP A 50 -21.27 -0.87 59.88
CA TRP A 50 -21.80 -0.58 58.57
C TRP A 50 -21.35 0.77 57.97
N ASP A 51 -21.01 1.73 58.82
CA ASP A 51 -20.53 3.08 58.50
C ASP A 51 -19.05 3.16 58.13
N ALA A 52 -18.38 2.00 57.99
CA ALA A 52 -16.97 1.91 57.52
C ALA A 52 -16.74 2.59 56.14
N TRP A 53 -17.80 2.78 55.36
CA TRP A 53 -17.73 3.51 54.09
C TRP A 53 -17.23 4.97 54.26
N GLN A 54 -17.44 5.60 55.43
CA GLN A 54 -16.96 6.97 55.73
C GLN A 54 -15.42 7.04 55.70
N ILE A 55 -14.74 5.96 56.02
CA ILE A 55 -13.27 5.85 55.94
C ILE A 55 -12.82 5.40 54.52
N THR A 56 -13.52 4.42 53.96
CA THR A 56 -13.08 3.79 52.72
C THR A 56 -13.33 4.67 51.47
N LEU A 57 -14.46 5.35 51.39
CA LEU A 57 -14.86 6.16 50.24
C LEU A 57 -13.86 7.30 49.90
N PRO A 58 -13.43 8.15 50.89
CA PRO A 58 -12.44 9.19 50.59
C PRO A 58 -11.12 8.65 50.08
N VAL A 59 -10.65 7.54 50.64
CA VAL A 59 -9.38 6.91 50.21
C VAL A 59 -9.42 6.47 48.77
N TYR A 60 -10.49 5.79 48.33
CA TYR A 60 -10.60 5.32 46.93
C TYR A 60 -10.95 6.45 45.95
N LEU A 61 -11.58 7.52 46.42
CA LEU A 61 -11.75 8.74 45.61
C LEU A 61 -10.40 9.39 45.31
N VAL A 62 -9.48 9.46 46.28
CA VAL A 62 -8.11 9.96 46.07
C VAL A 62 -7.35 9.05 45.08
N GLY A 63 -7.48 7.72 45.19
CA GLY A 63 -6.89 6.79 44.24
C GLY A 63 -7.44 6.93 42.81
N PHE A 64 -8.77 7.09 42.68
CA PHE A 64 -9.43 7.35 41.40
C PHE A 64 -8.90 8.63 40.75
N LEU A 65 -8.86 9.74 41.48
CA LEU A 65 -8.35 11.03 40.96
C LEU A 65 -6.85 10.96 40.67
N GLY A 66 -6.08 10.30 41.56
CA GLY A 66 -4.62 10.08 41.36
C GLY A 66 -4.31 9.32 40.08
N THR A 67 -5.05 8.25 39.82
CA THR A 67 -4.86 7.47 38.56
C THR A 67 -5.29 8.23 37.32
N LEU A 68 -6.24 9.18 37.41
CA LEU A 68 -6.51 10.11 36.30
C LEU A 68 -5.31 11.05 36.04
N GLY A 69 -4.69 11.56 37.11
CA GLY A 69 -3.45 12.34 37.00
C GLY A 69 -2.30 11.53 36.38
N LEU A 70 -2.10 10.30 36.83
CA LEU A 70 -1.11 9.39 36.24
C LEU A 70 -1.37 9.12 34.74
N ARG A 71 -2.63 8.96 34.34
CA ARG A 71 -2.99 8.84 32.93
C ARG A 71 -2.57 10.06 32.13
N TYR A 72 -2.76 11.25 32.66
CA TYR A 72 -2.32 12.49 32.01
C TYR A 72 -0.80 12.52 31.85
N LEU A 73 -0.06 12.16 32.88
CA LEU A 73 1.39 12.05 32.87
C LEU A 73 1.89 11.00 31.85
N LEU A 74 1.24 9.84 31.81
CA LEU A 74 1.51 8.79 30.82
C LEU A 74 1.24 9.25 29.38
N ARG A 75 0.30 10.17 29.17
CA ARG A 75 0.07 10.79 27.84
C ARG A 75 1.17 11.78 27.49
N LEU A 76 1.70 12.53 28.43
CA LEU A 76 2.79 13.47 28.21
C LEU A 76 4.08 12.73 27.78
N TRP A 77 4.33 11.55 28.36
CA TRP A 77 5.51 10.72 28.10
C TRP A 77 5.28 9.64 27.03
N ARG A 78 4.51 9.97 25.99
CA ARG A 78 4.16 9.01 24.91
C ARG A 78 5.35 8.46 24.12
N GLY A 79 6.45 9.20 24.06
CA GLY A 79 7.65 8.82 23.29
C GLY A 79 8.56 7.81 24.00
N LEU A 80 8.32 7.48 25.28
CA LEU A 80 9.15 6.56 26.01
C LEU A 80 8.79 5.09 25.71
N ALA A 81 9.81 4.23 25.60
CA ALA A 81 9.64 2.80 25.52
C ALA A 81 8.99 2.23 26.82
N PRO A 82 8.39 1.02 26.78
CA PRO A 82 7.63 0.48 27.93
C PRO A 82 8.41 0.42 29.23
N LEU A 83 9.67 -0.04 29.18
CA LEU A 83 10.49 -0.21 30.38
C LEU A 83 10.88 1.11 31.05
N PRO A 84 11.50 2.11 30.36
CA PRO A 84 11.78 3.40 30.97
C PRO A 84 10.51 4.15 31.42
N LEU A 85 9.38 3.96 30.73
CA LEU A 85 8.11 4.52 31.15
C LEU A 85 7.64 3.88 32.47
N ALA A 86 7.74 2.58 32.63
CA ALA A 86 7.38 1.88 33.86
C ALA A 86 8.23 2.36 35.04
N VAL A 87 9.55 2.51 34.84
CA VAL A 87 10.47 3.02 35.87
C VAL A 87 10.14 4.47 36.24
N ALA A 88 9.88 5.33 35.25
CA ALA A 88 9.51 6.74 35.48
C ALA A 88 8.19 6.88 36.27
N MET A 89 7.31 5.89 36.20
CA MET A 89 6.02 5.91 36.92
C MET A 89 6.12 5.44 38.37
N LEU A 90 7.25 4.86 38.83
CA LEU A 90 7.39 4.38 40.19
C LEU A 90 7.18 5.48 41.26
N LEU A 91 7.83 6.61 41.07
CA LEU A 91 7.72 7.73 42.01
C LEU A 91 6.31 8.37 42.00
N PRO A 92 5.71 8.73 40.84
CA PRO A 92 4.34 9.22 40.81
C PRO A 92 3.32 8.23 41.40
N ALA A 93 3.47 6.94 41.15
CA ALA A 93 2.58 5.94 41.75
C ALA A 93 2.73 5.84 43.28
N ALA A 94 3.96 5.92 43.81
CA ALA A 94 4.22 5.95 45.23
C ALA A 94 3.62 7.21 45.92
N LEU A 95 3.68 8.37 45.23
CA LEU A 95 3.07 9.59 45.71
C LEU A 95 1.53 9.47 45.86
N VAL A 96 0.88 8.85 44.85
CA VAL A 96 -0.57 8.59 44.92
C VAL A 96 -0.90 7.60 46.02
N GLY A 97 -0.16 6.51 46.17
CA GLY A 97 -0.32 5.53 47.25
C GLY A 97 -0.10 6.14 48.61
N GLY A 98 0.89 7.02 48.77
CA GLY A 98 1.14 7.80 49.97
C GLY A 98 -0.02 8.74 50.29
N ALA A 99 -0.57 9.46 49.33
CA ALA A 99 -1.76 10.32 49.49
C ALA A 99 -2.98 9.52 49.96
N MET A 100 -3.21 8.34 49.41
CA MET A 100 -4.27 7.43 49.89
C MET A 100 -4.06 7.01 51.33
N SER A 101 -2.82 6.70 51.73
CA SER A 101 -2.48 6.33 53.11
C SER A 101 -2.69 7.50 54.09
N VAL A 102 -2.28 8.71 53.70
CA VAL A 102 -2.55 9.93 54.48
C VAL A 102 -4.04 10.15 54.66
N THR A 103 -4.83 10.00 53.59
CA THR A 103 -6.30 10.15 53.64
C THR A 103 -6.91 9.10 54.55
N LEU A 104 -6.42 7.86 54.56
CA LEU A 104 -6.84 6.82 55.48
C LEU A 104 -6.60 7.26 56.95
N GLY A 105 -5.41 7.80 57.25
CA GLY A 105 -5.04 8.25 58.58
C GLY A 105 -5.95 9.40 59.07
N ILE A 106 -6.18 10.39 58.19
CA ILE A 106 -7.08 11.54 58.51
C ILE A 106 -8.51 11.03 58.76
N ALA A 107 -9.05 10.19 57.86
CA ALA A 107 -10.41 9.66 58.01
C ALA A 107 -10.56 8.81 59.28
N TRP A 108 -9.49 8.09 59.66
CA TRP A 108 -9.50 7.33 60.91
C TRP A 108 -9.53 8.23 62.15
N VAL A 109 -8.66 9.24 62.25
CA VAL A 109 -8.56 10.18 63.35
C VAL A 109 -9.89 10.96 63.54
N LEU A 110 -10.52 11.37 62.42
CA LEU A 110 -11.79 12.05 62.44
C LEU A 110 -12.94 11.19 62.98
N LYS A 111 -12.89 9.89 62.76
CA LYS A 111 -13.95 8.95 63.20
C LYS A 111 -13.73 8.40 64.59
N GLU A 112 -12.48 8.17 64.99
CA GLU A 112 -12.12 7.56 66.27
C GLU A 112 -10.96 8.36 66.93
N PRO A 113 -11.24 9.58 67.45
CA PRO A 113 -10.20 10.50 67.91
C PRO A 113 -9.40 9.96 69.10
N ASP A 114 -10.00 9.07 69.89
CA ASP A 114 -9.40 8.51 71.11
C ASP A 114 -8.44 7.32 70.81
N LYS A 115 -8.38 6.89 69.54
CA LYS A 115 -7.49 5.75 69.13
C LYS A 115 -6.34 6.26 68.30
N SER A 116 -5.11 6.11 68.81
CA SER A 116 -3.91 6.37 68.01
C SER A 116 -3.77 5.35 66.86
N VAL A 117 -3.42 5.82 65.68
CA VAL A 117 -3.06 4.92 64.55
C VAL A 117 -1.68 4.41 64.77
N GLU A 118 -1.55 3.08 64.90
CA GLU A 118 -0.27 2.43 65.04
C GLU A 118 0.60 2.65 63.81
N THR A 119 1.83 3.12 63.93
CA THR A 119 2.74 3.48 62.84
C THR A 119 2.95 2.30 61.87
N SER A 120 2.97 1.07 62.37
CA SER A 120 3.07 -0.16 61.59
C SER A 120 1.90 -0.33 60.62
N ARG A 121 0.69 -0.06 61.05
CA ARG A 121 -0.54 -0.13 60.22
C ARG A 121 -0.54 0.92 59.12
N TRP A 122 -0.06 2.12 59.46
CA TRP A 122 0.00 3.22 58.51
C TRP A 122 1.02 2.96 57.38
N LEU A 123 2.23 2.46 57.71
CA LEU A 123 3.23 2.03 56.79
C LEU A 123 2.76 0.86 55.90
N GLY A 124 2.09 -0.14 56.52
CA GLY A 124 1.49 -1.26 55.78
C GLY A 124 0.45 -0.81 54.75
N ALA A 125 -0.42 0.18 55.12
CA ALA A 125 -1.39 0.74 54.21
C ALA A 125 -0.73 1.50 53.03
N MET A 126 0.32 2.29 53.32
CA MET A 126 1.08 3.00 52.31
C MET A 126 1.67 2.05 51.27
N VAL A 127 2.30 0.93 51.69
CA VAL A 127 2.82 -0.07 50.82
C VAL A 127 1.71 -0.74 50.01
N GLY A 128 0.61 -1.14 50.65
CA GLY A 128 -0.52 -1.77 49.97
C GLY A 128 -1.15 -0.89 48.87
N TYR A 129 -1.39 0.39 49.19
CA TYR A 129 -1.93 1.33 48.19
C TYR A 129 -0.95 1.62 47.06
N THR A 130 0.36 1.69 47.35
CA THR A 130 1.38 1.85 46.31
C THR A 130 1.37 0.66 45.36
N TYR A 131 1.27 -0.58 45.85
CA TYR A 131 1.13 -1.78 45.01
C TYR A 131 -0.15 -1.73 44.14
N LEU A 132 -1.26 -1.30 44.69
CA LEU A 132 -2.51 -1.14 43.96
C LEU A 132 -2.36 -0.16 42.79
N ILE A 133 -1.75 1.01 43.03
CA ILE A 133 -1.51 2.03 41.99
C ILE A 133 -0.49 1.54 40.96
N LEU A 134 0.56 0.83 41.39
CA LEU A 134 1.53 0.22 40.46
C LEU A 134 0.87 -0.83 39.59
N ALA A 135 0.03 -1.72 40.14
CA ALA A 135 -0.72 -2.70 39.37
C ALA A 135 -1.63 -2.06 38.32
N TRP A 136 -2.35 -0.99 38.73
CA TRP A 136 -3.16 -0.20 37.79
C TRP A 136 -2.30 0.43 36.69
N THR A 137 -1.18 1.04 37.03
CA THR A 137 -0.25 1.69 36.09
C THR A 137 0.31 0.68 35.10
N PHE A 138 0.76 -0.48 35.61
CA PHE A 138 1.28 -1.57 34.78
C PHE A 138 0.22 -2.10 33.79
N LEU A 139 -1.00 -2.35 34.31
CA LEU A 139 -2.11 -2.79 33.44
C LEU A 139 -2.42 -1.75 32.35
N TYR A 140 -2.45 -0.47 32.70
CA TYR A 140 -2.69 0.60 31.74
C TYR A 140 -1.59 0.67 30.66
N ILE A 141 -0.31 0.60 31.06
CA ILE A 141 0.84 0.58 30.13
C ILE A 141 0.74 -0.63 29.19
N THR A 142 0.51 -1.82 29.75
CA THR A 142 0.41 -3.07 28.97
C THR A 142 -0.73 -3.00 27.94
N LEU A 143 -1.92 -2.59 28.35
CA LEU A 143 -3.07 -2.44 27.44
C LEU A 143 -2.80 -1.42 26.33
N ARG A 144 -2.13 -0.32 26.66
CA ARG A 144 -1.74 0.70 25.71
C ARG A 144 -0.79 0.14 24.65
N PHE A 145 0.32 -0.46 25.05
CA PHE A 145 1.30 -1.02 24.14
C PHE A 145 0.77 -2.19 23.32
N TYR A 146 -0.04 -3.06 23.93
CA TYR A 146 -0.70 -4.15 23.22
C TYR A 146 -1.57 -3.62 22.07
N ARG A 147 -2.32 -2.55 22.30
CA ARG A 147 -3.14 -1.92 21.25
C ARG A 147 -2.31 -1.28 20.16
N GLU A 148 -1.24 -0.60 20.55
CA GLU A 148 -0.34 0.03 19.60
C GLU A 148 0.28 -1.01 18.67
N LEU A 149 0.73 -2.13 19.23
CA LEU A 149 1.23 -3.28 18.49
C LEU A 149 0.17 -3.87 17.54
N GLN A 150 -1.06 -4.03 18.01
CA GLN A 150 -2.18 -4.51 17.19
C GLN A 150 -2.46 -3.58 15.99
N ILE A 151 -2.42 -2.27 16.20
CA ILE A 151 -2.62 -1.28 15.14
C ILE A 151 -1.49 -1.37 14.10
N GLN A 152 -0.23 -1.42 14.55
CA GLN A 152 0.92 -1.56 13.68
C GLN A 152 0.88 -2.86 12.87
N THR A 153 0.58 -3.98 13.51
CA THR A 153 0.44 -5.28 12.84
C THR A 153 -0.64 -5.25 11.76
N ARG A 154 -1.81 -4.67 12.05
CA ARG A 154 -2.89 -4.52 11.08
C ARG A 154 -2.48 -3.63 9.90
N GLN A 155 -1.79 -2.53 10.15
CA GLN A 155 -1.30 -1.64 9.09
C GLN A 155 -0.29 -2.35 8.18
N THR A 156 0.65 -3.11 8.76
CA THR A 156 1.62 -3.89 8.00
C THR A 156 0.94 -4.94 7.14
N LEU A 157 -0.01 -5.71 7.70
CA LEU A 157 -0.77 -6.71 6.95
C LEU A 157 -1.57 -6.09 5.79
N GLN A 158 -2.20 -4.93 6.02
CA GLN A 158 -2.92 -4.21 4.97
C GLN A 158 -1.99 -3.71 3.87
N ALA A 159 -0.84 -3.14 4.24
CA ALA A 159 0.17 -2.69 3.27
C ALA A 159 0.70 -3.86 2.42
N THR A 160 1.00 -4.99 3.06
CA THR A 160 1.45 -6.20 2.36
C THR A 160 0.37 -6.75 1.42
N ALA A 161 -0.89 -6.81 1.86
CA ALA A 161 -2.01 -7.25 1.02
C ALA A 161 -2.21 -6.33 -0.20
N MET A 162 -2.11 -5.00 -0.01
CA MET A 162 -2.18 -4.04 -1.11
C MET A 162 -1.01 -4.21 -2.10
N ALA A 163 0.21 -4.45 -1.60
CA ALA A 163 1.36 -4.72 -2.44
C ALA A 163 1.18 -5.99 -3.28
N HIS A 164 0.71 -7.09 -2.67
CA HIS A 164 0.40 -8.32 -3.42
C HIS A 164 -0.72 -8.13 -4.44
N GLN A 165 -1.78 -7.39 -4.10
CA GLN A 165 -2.84 -7.07 -5.08
C GLN A 165 -2.31 -6.24 -6.25
N ALA A 166 -1.42 -5.27 -5.99
CA ALA A 166 -0.79 -4.48 -7.03
C ALA A 166 0.10 -5.35 -7.93
N GLN A 167 0.87 -6.28 -7.36
CA GLN A 167 1.68 -7.24 -8.11
C GLN A 167 0.80 -8.16 -8.98
N LEU A 168 -0.27 -8.75 -8.42
CA LEU A 168 -1.20 -9.58 -9.20
C LEU A 168 -1.88 -8.79 -10.32
N LYS A 169 -2.23 -7.55 -10.07
CA LYS A 169 -2.81 -6.66 -11.08
C LYS A 169 -1.80 -6.35 -12.19
N MET A 170 -0.54 -6.11 -11.82
CA MET A 170 0.55 -5.89 -12.78
C MET A 170 0.77 -7.14 -13.66
N LEU A 171 0.82 -8.34 -13.06
CA LEU A 171 0.93 -9.61 -13.78
C LEU A 171 -0.24 -9.82 -14.78
N ARG A 172 -1.47 -9.50 -14.36
CA ARG A 172 -2.65 -9.58 -15.24
C ARG A 172 -2.57 -8.62 -16.42
N TYR A 173 -1.95 -7.45 -16.26
CA TYR A 173 -1.79 -6.49 -17.35
C TYR A 173 -0.67 -6.87 -18.32
N GLN A 174 0.32 -7.68 -17.90
CA GLN A 174 1.36 -8.21 -18.77
C GLN A 174 0.82 -9.21 -19.82
N LEU A 175 -0.24 -9.93 -19.45
CA LEU A 175 -0.93 -10.83 -20.36
C LEU A 175 -2.19 -10.10 -20.88
N ASN A 176 -2.14 -9.53 -22.08
CA ASN A 176 -3.32 -8.93 -22.70
C ASN A 176 -4.43 -10.00 -22.88
N PRO A 177 -5.49 -10.03 -22.04
CA PRO A 177 -6.49 -11.09 -22.12
C PRO A 177 -7.23 -11.11 -23.45
N HIS A 178 -7.44 -9.94 -24.04
CA HIS A 178 -8.11 -9.82 -25.33
C HIS A 178 -7.27 -10.45 -26.47
N PHE A 179 -5.96 -10.27 -26.45
CA PHE A 179 -5.08 -10.94 -27.38
C PHE A 179 -5.13 -12.47 -27.24
N LEU A 180 -5.09 -12.98 -26.00
CA LEU A 180 -5.19 -14.42 -25.73
C LEU A 180 -6.50 -15.00 -26.23
N PHE A 181 -7.64 -14.38 -25.91
CA PHE A 181 -8.95 -14.84 -26.39
C PHE A 181 -9.05 -14.84 -27.91
N ASN A 182 -8.56 -13.78 -28.56
CA ASN A 182 -8.56 -13.70 -30.02
C ASN A 182 -7.68 -14.77 -30.66
N THR A 183 -6.50 -15.04 -30.09
CA THR A 183 -5.60 -16.09 -30.57
C THR A 183 -6.20 -17.48 -30.39
N LEU A 184 -6.82 -17.78 -29.22
CA LEU A 184 -7.49 -19.05 -28.98
C LEU A 184 -8.69 -19.25 -29.91
N ASN A 185 -9.47 -18.20 -30.17
CA ASN A 185 -10.59 -18.25 -31.12
C ASN A 185 -10.07 -18.53 -32.55
N ALA A 186 -8.96 -17.89 -32.96
CA ALA A 186 -8.37 -18.17 -34.27
C ALA A 186 -7.87 -19.60 -34.39
N ILE A 187 -7.24 -20.15 -33.34
CA ILE A 187 -6.82 -21.55 -33.28
C ILE A 187 -8.03 -22.48 -33.44
N SER A 188 -9.14 -22.19 -32.72
CA SER A 188 -10.39 -22.96 -32.79
C SER A 188 -10.98 -22.96 -34.21
N THR A 189 -10.98 -21.81 -34.88
CA THR A 189 -11.45 -21.69 -36.26
C THR A 189 -10.58 -22.51 -37.22
N LEU A 190 -9.25 -22.44 -37.11
CA LEU A 190 -8.33 -23.21 -37.91
C LEU A 190 -8.52 -24.75 -37.75
N ILE A 191 -8.85 -25.18 -36.52
CA ILE A 191 -9.15 -26.59 -36.25
C ILE A 191 -10.45 -27.01 -36.96
N LEU A 192 -11.50 -26.17 -36.89
CA LEU A 192 -12.78 -26.42 -37.59
C LEU A 192 -12.61 -26.47 -39.10
N ASP A 193 -11.75 -25.60 -39.65
CA ASP A 193 -11.39 -25.56 -41.07
C ASP A 193 -10.41 -26.67 -41.48
N ARG A 194 -10.05 -27.54 -40.52
CA ARG A 194 -9.08 -28.66 -40.72
C ARG A 194 -7.65 -28.22 -41.10
N ASP A 195 -7.31 -26.95 -40.90
CA ASP A 195 -5.91 -26.48 -41.03
C ASP A 195 -5.14 -26.73 -39.75
N THR A 196 -4.93 -27.99 -39.44
CA THR A 196 -4.22 -28.44 -38.24
C THR A 196 -2.75 -27.99 -38.23
N ARG A 197 -2.15 -27.76 -39.39
CA ARG A 197 -0.74 -27.34 -39.53
C ARG A 197 -0.61 -25.89 -39.04
N THR A 198 -1.44 -24.99 -39.50
CA THR A 198 -1.42 -23.58 -39.07
C THR A 198 -1.86 -23.45 -37.61
N ALA A 199 -2.88 -24.20 -37.15
CA ALA A 199 -3.29 -24.26 -35.76
C ALA A 199 -2.13 -24.66 -34.83
N ASN A 200 -1.37 -25.71 -35.18
CA ASN A 200 -0.22 -26.13 -34.38
C ASN A 200 0.90 -25.07 -34.34
N ARG A 201 1.20 -24.43 -35.48
CA ARG A 201 2.16 -23.30 -35.50
C ARG A 201 1.72 -22.15 -34.60
N MET A 202 0.43 -21.82 -34.59
CA MET A 202 -0.13 -20.75 -33.73
C MET A 202 -0.01 -21.12 -32.26
N VAL A 203 -0.28 -22.38 -31.87
CA VAL A 203 -0.08 -22.86 -30.49
C VAL A 203 1.38 -22.75 -30.06
N GLN A 204 2.32 -23.15 -30.93
CA GLN A 204 3.76 -23.05 -30.63
C GLN A 204 4.21 -21.59 -30.48
N ALA A 205 3.78 -20.69 -31.37
CA ALA A 205 4.08 -19.27 -31.31
C ALA A 205 3.47 -18.63 -30.00
N LEU A 206 2.22 -18.98 -29.67
CA LEU A 206 1.58 -18.52 -28.44
C LEU A 206 2.35 -18.99 -27.19
N SER A 207 2.79 -20.26 -27.17
CA SER A 207 3.57 -20.80 -26.06
C SER A 207 4.92 -20.08 -25.88
N ALA A 208 5.60 -19.77 -26.99
CA ALA A 208 6.87 -19.02 -26.98
C ALA A 208 6.66 -17.59 -26.48
N PHE A 209 5.61 -16.90 -26.96
CA PHE A 209 5.26 -15.56 -26.54
C PHE A 209 4.92 -15.51 -25.04
N LEU A 210 4.08 -16.44 -24.55
CA LEU A 210 3.69 -16.50 -23.12
C LEU A 210 4.90 -16.73 -22.22
N ARG A 211 5.80 -17.64 -22.59
CA ARG A 211 7.03 -17.87 -21.82
C ARG A 211 7.88 -16.61 -21.77
N HIS A 212 8.11 -15.96 -22.90
CA HIS A 212 8.88 -14.71 -22.94
C HIS A 212 8.24 -13.61 -22.10
N SER A 213 6.91 -13.43 -22.20
CA SER A 213 6.17 -12.39 -21.44
C SER A 213 6.17 -12.64 -19.94
N LEU A 214 6.14 -13.90 -19.48
CA LEU A 214 6.17 -14.25 -18.05
C LEU A 214 7.57 -14.14 -17.45
N ASP A 215 8.62 -14.41 -18.25
CA ASP A 215 10.02 -14.33 -17.82
C ASP A 215 10.56 -12.88 -17.85
N SER A 216 9.87 -11.97 -18.54
CA SER A 216 10.29 -10.57 -18.69
C SER A 216 9.92 -9.73 -17.46
N ASP A 217 10.91 -9.01 -16.88
CA ASP A 217 10.69 -8.01 -15.85
C ASP A 217 10.44 -6.63 -16.51
N PRO A 218 9.25 -6.02 -16.32
CA PRO A 218 8.95 -4.71 -16.89
C PRO A 218 9.87 -3.59 -16.37
N MET A 219 10.50 -3.78 -15.21
CA MET A 219 11.43 -2.79 -14.65
C MET A 219 12.84 -2.91 -15.18
N GLN A 220 13.13 -4.01 -15.89
CA GLN A 220 14.43 -4.26 -16.48
C GLN A 220 14.63 -3.42 -17.75
N ARG A 221 15.87 -3.02 -18.00
CA ARG A 221 16.29 -2.46 -19.29
C ARG A 221 16.81 -3.56 -20.20
N VAL A 222 16.32 -3.55 -21.42
CA VAL A 222 16.72 -4.51 -22.48
C VAL A 222 17.26 -3.75 -23.68
N SER A 223 18.04 -4.43 -24.54
CA SER A 223 18.47 -3.82 -25.79
C SER A 223 17.30 -3.70 -26.78
N LEU A 224 17.35 -2.73 -27.70
CA LEU A 224 16.37 -2.62 -28.77
C LEU A 224 16.28 -3.93 -29.59
N ARG A 225 17.39 -4.64 -29.76
CA ARG A 225 17.41 -5.97 -30.38
C ARG A 225 16.49 -6.95 -29.65
N GLN A 226 16.62 -7.05 -28.33
CA GLN A 226 15.77 -7.94 -27.51
C GLN A 226 14.31 -7.52 -27.54
N GLU A 227 14.02 -6.22 -27.52
CA GLU A 227 12.65 -5.69 -27.63
C GLU A 227 12.03 -6.03 -28.99
N LEU A 228 12.80 -5.94 -30.10
CA LEU A 228 12.35 -6.34 -31.42
C LEU A 228 12.13 -7.84 -31.55
N GLU A 229 12.99 -8.68 -30.93
CA GLU A 229 12.80 -10.13 -30.85
C GLU A 229 11.51 -10.49 -30.12
N ALA A 230 11.24 -9.82 -28.98
CA ALA A 230 9.99 -9.99 -28.23
C ALA A 230 8.75 -9.63 -29.07
N ILE A 231 8.81 -8.51 -29.79
CA ILE A 231 7.74 -8.08 -30.69
C ILE A 231 7.55 -9.05 -31.84
N GLN A 232 8.62 -9.62 -32.36
CA GLN A 232 8.52 -10.60 -33.45
C GLN A 232 7.68 -11.82 -33.03
N LEU A 233 7.82 -12.31 -31.77
CA LEU A 233 6.99 -13.40 -31.27
C LEU A 233 5.49 -13.05 -31.28
N TYR A 234 5.16 -11.82 -30.91
CA TYR A 234 3.79 -11.30 -30.94
C TYR A 234 3.28 -11.18 -32.40
N LEU A 235 4.09 -10.57 -33.28
CA LEU A 235 3.74 -10.36 -34.68
C LEU A 235 3.60 -11.67 -35.47
N ASP A 236 4.33 -12.71 -35.12
CA ASP A 236 4.22 -14.04 -35.76
C ASP A 236 2.82 -14.63 -35.52
N ILE A 237 2.25 -14.44 -34.33
CA ILE A 237 0.88 -14.85 -34.01
C ILE A 237 -0.13 -14.02 -34.82
N GLU A 238 0.02 -12.68 -34.80
CA GLU A 238 -0.89 -11.80 -35.52
C GLU A 238 -0.81 -11.99 -37.04
N LYS A 239 0.37 -12.32 -37.58
CA LYS A 239 0.56 -12.65 -39.00
C LYS A 239 -0.13 -13.95 -39.39
N LEU A 240 -0.14 -14.97 -38.51
CA LEU A 240 -0.93 -16.18 -38.75
C LEU A 240 -2.44 -15.90 -38.74
N ARG A 241 -2.89 -14.89 -37.98
CA ARG A 241 -4.30 -14.49 -37.86
C ARG A 241 -4.76 -13.60 -39.01
N PHE A 242 -3.97 -12.61 -39.40
CA PHE A 242 -4.34 -11.62 -40.42
C PHE A 242 -3.81 -11.91 -41.80
N GLY A 243 -2.85 -12.82 -41.93
CA GLY A 243 -2.22 -13.16 -43.23
C GLY A 243 -1.57 -11.95 -43.88
N ASP A 244 -1.81 -11.78 -45.16
CA ASP A 244 -1.23 -10.68 -45.99
C ASP A 244 -1.83 -9.30 -45.64
N ARG A 245 -2.88 -9.26 -44.84
CA ARG A 245 -3.46 -8.01 -44.35
C ARG A 245 -2.53 -7.26 -43.38
N LEU A 246 -1.63 -7.96 -42.71
CA LEU A 246 -0.61 -7.36 -41.84
C LEU A 246 0.71 -7.23 -42.56
N ARG A 247 1.07 -6.02 -42.95
CA ARG A 247 2.38 -5.68 -43.54
C ARG A 247 3.25 -5.00 -42.48
N LEU A 248 4.48 -5.47 -42.36
CA LEU A 248 5.45 -4.95 -41.40
C LEU A 248 6.68 -4.40 -42.11
N ARG A 249 7.13 -3.20 -41.75
CA ARG A 249 8.37 -2.59 -42.19
C ARG A 249 9.27 -2.27 -41.03
N LEU A 250 10.44 -2.88 -41.00
CA LEU A 250 11.48 -2.61 -40.00
C LEU A 250 12.63 -1.85 -40.66
N ASP A 251 12.90 -0.64 -40.14
CA ASP A 251 13.99 0.20 -40.61
C ASP A 251 14.79 0.71 -39.39
N VAL A 252 15.69 -0.15 -38.98
CA VAL A 252 16.45 0.00 -37.71
C VAL A 252 17.93 0.11 -38.05
N GLU A 253 18.51 1.26 -37.74
CA GLU A 253 19.93 1.51 -37.87
C GLU A 253 20.73 0.55 -36.97
N GLU A 254 21.79 -0.11 -37.50
CA GLU A 254 22.56 -1.09 -36.75
C GLU A 254 23.12 -0.54 -35.44
N ALA A 255 23.56 0.72 -35.45
CA ALA A 255 24.09 1.41 -34.28
C ALA A 255 23.04 1.59 -33.14
N CYS A 256 21.75 1.41 -33.41
CA CYS A 256 20.67 1.55 -32.43
C CYS A 256 20.29 0.20 -31.79
N LYS A 257 20.65 -0.93 -32.34
CA LYS A 257 20.21 -2.26 -31.88
C LYS A 257 20.63 -2.59 -30.45
N ASP A 258 21.77 -2.07 -30.00
CA ASP A 258 22.28 -2.30 -28.65
C ASP A 258 21.89 -1.17 -27.65
N ALA A 259 21.02 -0.24 -28.08
CA ALA A 259 20.47 0.80 -27.22
C ALA A 259 19.57 0.21 -26.14
N LEU A 260 19.77 0.64 -24.90
CA LEU A 260 19.00 0.17 -23.74
C LEU A 260 17.66 0.92 -23.62
N LEU A 261 16.59 0.15 -23.57
CA LEU A 261 15.20 0.59 -23.44
C LEU A 261 14.53 -0.07 -22.23
N PRO A 262 13.46 0.53 -21.68
CA PRO A 262 12.58 -0.18 -20.79
C PRO A 262 11.94 -1.38 -21.51
N SER A 263 11.95 -2.55 -20.91
CA SER A 263 11.30 -3.76 -21.46
C SER A 263 9.81 -3.51 -21.74
N LEU A 264 9.27 -4.12 -22.79
CA LEU A 264 7.86 -3.99 -23.20
C LEU A 264 7.45 -2.53 -23.55
N LEU A 265 8.36 -1.75 -24.12
CA LEU A 265 8.10 -0.38 -24.54
C LEU A 265 7.34 -0.32 -25.87
N LEU A 266 7.73 -1.14 -26.84
CA LEU A 266 7.14 -1.14 -28.17
C LEU A 266 5.83 -1.93 -28.25
N GLN A 267 5.64 -2.93 -27.41
CA GLN A 267 4.49 -3.83 -27.47
C GLN A 267 3.14 -3.08 -27.43
N PRO A 268 2.87 -2.15 -26.48
CA PRO A 268 1.59 -1.43 -26.47
C PRO A 268 1.34 -0.57 -27.69
N LEU A 269 2.42 -0.09 -28.33
CA LEU A 269 2.35 0.73 -29.54
C LEU A 269 1.96 -0.12 -30.75
N ILE A 270 2.56 -1.30 -30.88
CA ILE A 270 2.27 -2.27 -31.93
C ILE A 270 0.86 -2.86 -31.76
N GLU A 271 0.45 -3.16 -30.52
CA GLU A 271 -0.92 -3.60 -30.24
C GLU A 271 -1.95 -2.56 -30.70
N ASN A 272 -1.71 -1.28 -30.42
CA ASN A 272 -2.56 -0.20 -30.90
C ASN A 272 -2.58 -0.09 -32.42
N ALA A 273 -1.42 -0.13 -33.07
CA ALA A 273 -1.31 -0.08 -34.53
C ALA A 273 -2.08 -1.24 -35.18
N ILE A 274 -1.97 -2.47 -34.68
CA ILE A 274 -2.72 -3.62 -35.20
C ILE A 274 -4.22 -3.40 -35.00
N LYS A 275 -4.63 -2.94 -33.82
CA LYS A 275 -6.04 -2.72 -33.48
C LYS A 275 -6.70 -1.73 -34.43
N TYR A 276 -6.04 -0.62 -34.75
CA TYR A 276 -6.64 0.48 -35.48
C TYR A 276 -6.34 0.46 -36.98
N ALA A 277 -5.16 0.02 -37.40
CA ALA A 277 -4.81 0.01 -38.80
C ALA A 277 -5.10 -1.32 -39.53
N VAL A 278 -5.12 -2.47 -38.78
CA VAL A 278 -5.23 -3.79 -39.41
C VAL A 278 -6.57 -4.46 -39.11
N ALA A 279 -6.96 -4.54 -37.84
CA ALA A 279 -8.08 -5.38 -37.42
C ALA A 279 -9.43 -4.91 -37.99
N GLY A 280 -9.66 -3.61 -38.12
CA GLY A 280 -10.91 -3.02 -38.59
C GLY A 280 -11.01 -2.82 -40.11
N ARG A 281 -9.95 -3.15 -40.90
CA ARG A 281 -9.88 -2.84 -42.33
C ARG A 281 -9.77 -4.13 -43.15
N VAL A 282 -10.56 -4.22 -44.23
CA VAL A 282 -10.55 -5.40 -45.11
C VAL A 282 -9.24 -5.50 -45.87
N GLU A 283 -8.72 -4.37 -46.35
CA GLU A 283 -7.42 -4.26 -47.06
C GLU A 283 -6.21 -4.43 -46.14
N GLY A 284 -6.46 -4.45 -44.80
CA GLY A 284 -5.40 -4.51 -43.80
C GLY A 284 -4.64 -3.21 -43.66
N GLY A 285 -3.41 -3.29 -43.14
CA GLY A 285 -2.58 -2.11 -42.90
C GLY A 285 -1.09 -2.43 -42.84
N GLU A 286 -0.30 -1.37 -42.92
CA GLU A 286 1.15 -1.40 -42.75
C GLU A 286 1.56 -0.78 -41.43
N ILE A 287 2.43 -1.47 -40.70
CA ILE A 287 3.05 -0.96 -39.49
C ILE A 287 4.55 -0.82 -39.73
N ALA A 288 5.10 0.35 -39.46
CA ALA A 288 6.53 0.60 -39.62
C ALA A 288 7.16 0.93 -38.24
N ILE A 289 8.30 0.30 -37.96
CA ILE A 289 9.15 0.60 -36.82
C ILE A 289 10.46 1.15 -37.35
N LEU A 290 10.79 2.38 -36.97
CA LEU A 290 12.01 3.05 -37.36
C LEU A 290 12.84 3.37 -36.13
N ALA A 291 14.17 3.14 -36.22
CA ALA A 291 15.08 3.55 -35.17
C ALA A 291 16.32 4.21 -35.79
N ARG A 292 16.62 5.42 -35.34
CA ARG A 292 17.75 6.22 -35.84
C ARG A 292 18.53 6.80 -34.64
N ARG A 293 19.82 6.95 -34.85
CA ARG A 293 20.68 7.66 -33.95
C ARG A 293 20.69 9.15 -34.27
N CYS A 294 20.23 10.01 -33.36
CA CYS A 294 20.24 11.47 -33.48
C CYS A 294 21.20 12.08 -32.45
N GLY A 295 22.49 12.04 -32.75
CA GLY A 295 23.55 12.50 -31.84
C GLY A 295 23.60 11.65 -30.54
N PRO A 296 23.35 12.26 -29.37
CA PRO A 296 23.31 11.53 -28.09
C PRO A 296 21.95 10.86 -27.82
N LEU A 297 20.99 10.98 -28.73
CA LEU A 297 19.64 10.47 -28.58
C LEU A 297 19.38 9.30 -29.52
N LEU A 298 18.54 8.37 -29.07
CA LEU A 298 17.85 7.39 -29.88
C LEU A 298 16.49 7.98 -30.27
N GLU A 299 16.20 8.10 -31.54
CA GLU A 299 14.85 8.36 -32.07
C GLU A 299 14.23 7.04 -32.46
N LEU A 300 13.08 6.73 -31.83
CA LEU A 300 12.29 5.53 -32.08
C LEU A 300 10.89 5.96 -32.53
N VAL A 301 10.45 5.45 -33.68
CA VAL A 301 9.18 5.83 -34.29
C VAL A 301 8.39 4.57 -34.64
N VAL A 302 7.14 4.52 -34.22
CA VAL A 302 6.15 3.52 -34.63
C VAL A 302 5.08 4.23 -35.43
N GLN A 303 4.84 3.78 -36.65
CA GLN A 303 3.87 4.36 -37.56
C GLN A 303 2.91 3.30 -38.09
N ASP A 304 1.68 3.69 -38.35
CA ASP A 304 0.72 2.89 -39.10
C ASP A 304 0.07 3.71 -40.22
N ASP A 305 -0.59 3.03 -41.16
CA ASP A 305 -1.36 3.59 -42.27
C ASP A 305 -2.87 3.55 -42.02
N GLY A 306 -3.29 3.48 -40.74
CA GLY A 306 -4.69 3.46 -40.34
C GLY A 306 -5.43 4.79 -40.54
N PRO A 307 -6.67 4.90 -40.07
CA PRO A 307 -7.47 6.10 -40.20
C PRO A 307 -6.98 7.28 -39.36
N GLY A 308 -5.99 7.07 -38.48
CA GLY A 308 -5.56 8.07 -37.51
C GLY A 308 -6.58 8.28 -36.38
N CYS A 309 -6.40 9.36 -35.62
CA CYS A 309 -7.36 9.85 -34.63
C CYS A 309 -8.22 10.97 -35.24
N GLY A 310 -9.48 11.09 -34.81
CA GLY A 310 -10.35 12.22 -35.21
C GLY A 310 -9.75 13.58 -34.85
N GLU A 311 -10.40 14.68 -35.33
CA GLU A 311 -9.89 16.06 -35.17
C GLU A 311 -9.63 16.49 -33.71
N GLN A 312 -10.19 15.80 -32.74
CA GLN A 312 -10.00 16.10 -31.32
C GLN A 312 -8.73 15.43 -30.68
N GLY A 313 -7.89 14.75 -31.50
CA GLY A 313 -6.72 14.05 -31.02
C GLY A 313 -7.06 12.76 -30.24
N PRO A 314 -6.07 12.08 -29.62
CA PRO A 314 -6.34 10.90 -28.81
C PRO A 314 -7.16 11.33 -27.59
N GLU A 315 -8.46 10.92 -27.54
CA GLU A 315 -9.36 11.22 -26.42
C GLU A 315 -8.76 10.76 -25.08
N PRO A 316 -8.92 11.57 -24.01
CA PRO A 316 -8.56 11.14 -22.66
C PRO A 316 -9.48 9.97 -22.25
N ALA A 317 -8.86 8.88 -21.87
CA ALA A 317 -9.36 7.60 -21.40
C ALA A 317 -10.86 7.52 -20.99
N GLY A 318 -11.73 7.26 -21.96
CA GLY A 318 -13.04 6.63 -21.77
C GLY A 318 -13.04 5.31 -22.54
N ASP A 319 -13.45 4.24 -21.89
CA ASP A 319 -13.62 2.88 -22.45
C ASP A 319 -12.37 2.21 -23.10
N GLY A 320 -11.19 2.30 -22.44
CA GLY A 320 -9.99 1.54 -22.85
C GLY A 320 -9.20 2.15 -24.01
N HIS A 321 -9.60 3.29 -24.56
CA HIS A 321 -8.90 4.02 -25.60
C HIS A 321 -7.84 4.94 -24.97
N GLY A 322 -6.57 4.82 -25.36
CA GLY A 322 -5.48 5.70 -24.89
C GLY A 322 -4.72 5.27 -23.62
N VAL A 323 -5.15 4.26 -22.89
CA VAL A 323 -4.46 3.80 -21.66
C VAL A 323 -3.03 3.32 -21.95
N GLY A 324 -2.82 2.63 -23.07
CA GLY A 324 -1.48 2.14 -23.45
C GLY A 324 -0.48 3.27 -23.74
N LEU A 325 -0.90 4.27 -24.52
CA LEU A 325 -0.07 5.44 -24.84
C LEU A 325 0.21 6.31 -23.62
N ALA A 326 -0.82 6.54 -22.79
CA ALA A 326 -0.69 7.31 -21.55
C ALA A 326 0.30 6.60 -20.58
N ASN A 327 0.14 5.32 -20.39
CA ASN A 327 1.05 4.52 -19.54
C ASN A 327 2.49 4.54 -20.07
N THR A 328 2.69 4.42 -21.38
CA THR A 328 4.02 4.51 -22.01
C THR A 328 4.65 5.88 -21.75
N ARG A 329 3.90 6.97 -21.96
CA ARG A 329 4.36 8.35 -21.69
C ARG A 329 4.73 8.54 -20.23
N ASP A 330 3.85 8.14 -19.30
CA ASP A 330 4.08 8.30 -17.86
C ASP A 330 5.29 7.49 -17.40
N ARG A 331 5.45 6.28 -17.92
CA ARG A 331 6.62 5.42 -17.64
C ARG A 331 7.92 6.07 -18.12
N LEU A 332 7.95 6.59 -19.33
CA LEU A 332 9.14 7.30 -19.86
C LEU A 332 9.44 8.55 -19.02
N ARG A 333 8.42 9.28 -18.59
CA ARG A 333 8.59 10.45 -17.71
C ARG A 333 9.19 10.08 -16.36
N VAL A 334 8.75 8.97 -15.78
CA VAL A 334 9.31 8.46 -14.49
C VAL A 334 10.78 8.04 -14.65
N LEU A 335 11.13 7.37 -15.76
CA LEU A 335 12.47 6.79 -15.95
C LEU A 335 13.50 7.81 -16.43
N TYR A 336 13.12 8.76 -17.29
CA TYR A 336 14.04 9.67 -17.96
C TYR A 336 13.84 11.16 -17.56
N GLY A 337 12.74 11.49 -16.86
CA GLY A 337 12.39 12.87 -16.50
C GLY A 337 12.25 13.75 -17.76
N ASP A 338 12.92 14.89 -17.75
CA ASP A 338 12.90 15.85 -18.86
C ASP A 338 13.86 15.48 -20.02
N ARG A 339 14.63 14.39 -19.88
CA ARG A 339 15.58 13.92 -20.91
C ARG A 339 14.91 13.07 -22.01
N GLN A 340 13.59 12.96 -22.03
CA GLN A 340 12.82 12.27 -23.04
C GLN A 340 11.86 13.22 -23.75
N GLN A 341 11.51 12.88 -24.98
CA GLN A 341 10.43 13.50 -25.72
C GLN A 341 9.50 12.42 -26.24
N PHE A 342 8.21 12.59 -26.01
CA PHE A 342 7.17 11.68 -26.49
C PHE A 342 6.11 12.49 -27.20
N SER A 343 5.88 12.16 -28.49
CA SER A 343 4.79 12.74 -29.29
C SER A 343 3.98 11.61 -29.93
N ALA A 344 2.68 11.82 -30.03
CA ALA A 344 1.76 10.90 -30.68
C ALA A 344 0.69 11.72 -31.40
N GLY A 345 0.42 11.39 -32.66
CA GLY A 345 -0.53 12.13 -33.48
C GLY A 345 -0.71 11.58 -34.87
N ASN A 346 -1.60 12.21 -35.65
CA ASN A 346 -1.84 11.86 -37.05
C ASN A 346 -0.63 12.23 -37.91
N ARG A 347 -0.35 11.41 -38.91
CA ARG A 347 0.70 11.67 -39.92
C ARG A 347 0.18 12.55 -41.06
N GLU A 348 1.06 13.35 -41.63
CA GLU A 348 0.84 13.98 -42.94
C GLU A 348 0.73 12.86 -43.97
N GLY A 349 -0.42 12.79 -44.64
CA GLY A 349 -0.71 11.73 -45.62
C GLY A 349 -1.51 10.53 -45.12
N GLY A 350 -1.95 10.55 -43.85
CA GLY A 350 -2.81 9.53 -43.24
C GLY A 350 -2.03 8.55 -42.33
N GLY A 351 -2.75 7.97 -41.38
CA GLY A 351 -2.21 7.07 -40.36
C GLY A 351 -1.88 7.77 -39.05
N PHE A 352 -1.30 7.02 -38.14
CA PHE A 352 -0.88 7.47 -36.82
C PHE A 352 0.60 7.26 -36.57
N GLU A 353 1.21 8.15 -35.81
CA GLU A 353 2.65 8.06 -35.48
C GLU A 353 2.86 8.29 -33.97
N VAL A 354 3.68 7.44 -33.39
CA VAL A 354 4.26 7.64 -32.06
C VAL A 354 5.76 7.80 -32.23
N ARG A 355 6.28 8.94 -31.79
CA ARG A 355 7.70 9.28 -31.84
C ARG A 355 8.25 9.47 -30.44
N MET A 356 9.35 8.80 -30.14
CA MET A 356 10.05 8.86 -28.86
C MET A 356 11.51 9.24 -29.12
N ARG A 357 12.04 10.21 -28.35
CA ARG A 357 13.46 10.54 -28.29
C ARG A 357 13.96 10.28 -26.90
N LEU A 358 14.91 9.38 -26.77
CA LEU A 358 15.45 8.88 -25.50
C LEU A 358 16.97 9.05 -25.48
N PRO A 359 17.63 9.21 -24.31
CA PRO A 359 19.09 9.15 -24.22
C PRO A 359 19.61 7.82 -24.80
N LEU A 360 20.60 7.89 -25.68
CA LEU A 360 21.22 6.70 -26.26
C LEU A 360 22.21 6.10 -25.25
N GLU A 361 21.76 5.11 -24.51
CA GLU A 361 22.57 4.33 -23.57
C GLU A 361 22.83 2.96 -24.20
N LEU A 362 24.09 2.56 -24.39
CA LEU A 362 24.46 1.29 -25.02
C LEU A 362 24.76 0.22 -23.98
N SER A 363 24.33 -1.00 -24.24
CA SER A 363 24.69 -2.19 -23.47
C SER A 363 26.20 -2.38 -23.49
N GLY A 364 26.87 -2.32 -22.32
CA GLY A 364 28.31 -2.49 -22.19
C GLY A 364 29.16 -1.22 -21.98
N ARG A 365 28.59 -0.01 -22.04
CA ARG A 365 29.29 1.21 -21.60
C ARG A 365 28.66 1.70 -20.30
N ARG A 366 29.41 1.65 -19.18
CA ARG A 366 29.05 2.40 -17.96
C ARG A 366 28.98 3.87 -18.33
N PRO A 367 27.97 4.62 -17.86
CA PRO A 367 27.98 6.07 -18.00
C PRO A 367 29.22 6.63 -17.28
N VAL A 368 29.95 7.49 -17.98
CA VAL A 368 31.08 8.30 -17.44
C VAL A 368 30.52 9.41 -16.59
#